data_39d44d0ba293e101467287b336380118
#
_entry.id   39d44d0ba293e101467287b336380118
#
_cell.length_a   1.000
_cell.length_b   1.000
_cell.length_c   1.000
_cell.angle_alpha   90.00
_cell.angle_beta   90.00
_cell.angle_gamma   90.00
#
_symmetry.space_group_name_H-M   'P 1'
#
loop_
_entity.id
_entity.type
_entity.pdbx_description
1 polymer ?
#
loop_
_entity_poly.entity_id
_entity_poly.type
_entity_poly.pdbx_seq_one_letter_code
_entity_poly.pdbx_strand_id
1 'polypeptide(L)'
;MSLHPSFPTSPYAPLIPEQRWFPADEVLRASSYDKLLPPLVAKIRQEVFAWRSQGYPGASATSVALLRWWFETDHLLENADGSLSPFQYYFAQREAVESIIWLHDVKRARDKFDLLRFDASGAVSTGMFSEDWPRYVLKMATGAGKTKVLSLLIAWSFFHKLYEADSTLSRNFLVIAPNIIVLDRLRADFDGLKIFFNDPVLPDNGHEGRNWRDDFQLTLHIQDDVRVTREVGNIFLTNIHRVFMTDVEEPTLEDDDLRDYFLSDAFGEKPKGKTTDSKTDLGEIVREIEELAVFNDEAHHIHNPKMAWFKSIQDIHHKMLQKEGRLTLQIDVTATPRHDSGAIFVQTVCDYPLVEAIHQYVVKHPVLPDAASRAKLRKLKTAIFSDKYADYLALGVEEWR
;
A
#
# COMPACT_ATOMS: atom_id res chain seq x y z
N MET A 1 -9.09 -8.06 -35.87
CA MET A 1 -7.87 -8.50 -35.17
C MET A 1 -7.91 -7.88 -33.77
N SER A 2 -8.09 -8.66 -32.70
CA SER A 2 -8.12 -8.13 -31.35
C SER A 2 -6.70 -7.71 -30.96
N LEU A 3 -6.49 -6.42 -30.78
CA LEU A 3 -5.25 -5.80 -30.28
C LEU A 3 -5.10 -5.97 -28.77
N HIS A 4 -5.56 -7.08 -28.20
CA HIS A 4 -5.26 -7.37 -26.80
C HIS A 4 -3.83 -7.91 -26.74
N PRO A 5 -2.91 -7.24 -26.05
CA PRO A 5 -1.62 -7.83 -25.76
C PRO A 5 -1.87 -9.17 -25.06
N SER A 6 -1.14 -10.19 -25.47
CA SER A 6 -1.16 -11.49 -24.79
C SER A 6 -0.49 -11.31 -23.43
N PHE A 7 -1.29 -11.12 -22.38
CA PHE A 7 -0.76 -11.10 -21.03
C PHE A 7 -0.31 -12.51 -20.64
N PRO A 8 0.81 -12.63 -19.91
CA PRO A 8 1.16 -13.90 -19.30
C PRO A 8 0.03 -14.33 -18.35
N THR A 9 -0.32 -15.60 -18.39
CA THR A 9 -1.36 -16.17 -17.55
C THR A 9 -0.91 -16.40 -16.10
N SER A 10 0.39 -16.38 -15.84
CA SER A 10 0.94 -16.60 -14.51
C SER A 10 1.02 -15.30 -13.70
N PRO A 11 0.55 -15.27 -12.44
CA PRO A 11 0.68 -14.12 -11.56
C PRO A 11 2.13 -13.82 -11.15
N TYR A 12 3.03 -14.75 -11.41
CA TYR A 12 4.45 -14.68 -11.06
C TYR A 12 5.33 -14.22 -12.22
N ALA A 13 4.84 -14.34 -13.45
CA ALA A 13 5.60 -13.97 -14.63
C ALA A 13 5.83 -12.47 -14.72
N PRO A 14 7.08 -12.01 -14.96
CA PRO A 14 7.38 -10.61 -15.17
C PRO A 14 6.61 -10.06 -16.37
N LEU A 15 5.91 -8.94 -16.18
CA LEU A 15 5.27 -8.20 -17.25
C LEU A 15 6.30 -7.30 -17.93
N ILE A 16 6.41 -7.42 -19.25
CA ILE A 16 7.29 -6.59 -20.07
C ILE A 16 6.67 -5.21 -20.21
N PRO A 17 7.39 -4.10 -19.98
CA PRO A 17 6.83 -2.75 -19.99
C PRO A 17 6.01 -2.39 -21.23
N GLU A 18 6.46 -2.82 -22.41
CA GLU A 18 5.81 -2.57 -23.71
C GLU A 18 4.52 -3.39 -23.89
N GLN A 19 4.33 -4.44 -23.11
CA GLN A 19 3.17 -5.33 -23.16
C GLN A 19 2.15 -5.05 -22.05
N ARG A 20 2.38 -4.00 -21.25
CA ARG A 20 1.46 -3.63 -20.16
C ARG A 20 0.12 -3.18 -20.72
N TRP A 21 -0.91 -3.39 -19.91
CA TRP A 21 -2.27 -3.05 -20.31
C TRP A 21 -2.42 -1.57 -20.66
N PHE A 22 -3.13 -1.34 -21.75
CA PHE A 22 -3.58 -0.04 -22.22
C PHE A 22 -5.08 -0.07 -22.47
N PRO A 23 -5.86 0.99 -22.22
CA PRO A 23 -7.26 1.04 -22.61
C PRO A 23 -7.38 0.71 -24.08
N ALA A 24 -8.26 -0.26 -24.40
CA ALA A 24 -8.48 -0.71 -25.77
C ALA A 24 -9.26 0.30 -26.63
N ASP A 25 -9.91 1.27 -25.99
CA ASP A 25 -10.75 2.26 -26.67
C ASP A 25 -9.87 3.30 -27.39
N GLU A 26 -9.97 3.30 -28.72
CA GLU A 26 -9.23 4.24 -29.58
C GLU A 26 -9.63 5.71 -29.32
N VAL A 27 -10.86 5.96 -28.89
CA VAL A 27 -11.35 7.31 -28.53
C VAL A 27 -10.67 7.79 -27.26
N LEU A 28 -10.51 6.91 -26.25
CA LEU A 28 -9.75 7.21 -25.05
C LEU A 28 -8.27 7.41 -25.34
N ARG A 29 -7.69 6.64 -26.26
CA ARG A 29 -6.30 6.83 -26.71
C ARG A 29 -6.09 8.17 -27.41
N ALA A 30 -7.03 8.58 -28.27
CA ALA A 30 -6.91 9.83 -29.03
C ALA A 30 -7.18 11.08 -28.18
N SER A 31 -7.99 10.97 -27.11
CA SER A 31 -8.50 12.16 -26.43
C SER A 31 -7.74 12.60 -25.20
N SER A 32 -6.96 11.75 -24.49
CA SER A 32 -6.18 12.17 -23.32
C SER A 32 -5.69 10.99 -22.46
N TYR A 33 -5.30 9.93 -23.09
CA TYR A 33 -4.86 8.73 -22.41
C TYR A 33 -3.72 8.99 -21.41
N ASP A 34 -2.80 9.90 -21.76
CA ASP A 34 -1.71 10.32 -20.88
C ASP A 34 -2.18 10.87 -19.53
N LYS A 35 -3.42 11.39 -19.48
CA LYS A 35 -4.03 11.86 -18.22
C LYS A 35 -4.56 10.74 -17.32
N LEU A 36 -4.72 9.54 -17.83
CA LEU A 36 -5.21 8.39 -17.07
C LEU A 36 -4.08 7.55 -16.46
N LEU A 37 -2.85 7.74 -16.95
CA LEU A 37 -1.67 7.08 -16.41
C LEU A 37 -0.94 7.98 -15.42
N PRO A 38 -0.44 7.42 -14.32
CA PRO A 38 0.46 8.15 -13.45
C PRO A 38 1.72 8.58 -14.24
N PRO A 39 2.08 9.86 -14.24
CA PRO A 39 3.08 10.42 -15.16
C PRO A 39 4.49 9.87 -14.96
N LEU A 40 4.81 9.40 -13.76
CA LEU A 40 6.15 8.88 -13.44
C LEU A 40 6.31 7.39 -13.76
N VAL A 41 5.20 6.63 -13.82
CA VAL A 41 5.23 5.16 -13.85
C VAL A 41 5.89 4.62 -15.11
N ALA A 42 5.63 5.19 -16.27
CA ALA A 42 6.13 4.64 -17.53
C ALA A 42 7.67 4.55 -17.55
N LYS A 43 8.33 5.62 -17.14
CA LYS A 43 9.80 5.69 -17.11
C LYS A 43 10.39 4.85 -15.98
N ILE A 44 9.82 4.92 -14.77
CA ILE A 44 10.25 4.11 -13.63
C ILE A 44 10.17 2.63 -13.98
N ARG A 45 9.06 2.18 -14.54
CA ARG A 45 8.82 0.78 -14.94
C ARG A 45 9.88 0.26 -15.90
N GLN A 46 10.21 1.03 -16.94
CA GLN A 46 11.25 0.64 -17.91
C GLN A 46 12.62 0.53 -17.25
N GLU A 47 12.99 1.51 -16.44
CA GLU A 47 14.30 1.51 -15.78
C GLU A 47 14.40 0.41 -14.70
N VAL A 48 13.34 0.16 -13.94
CA VAL A 48 13.28 -0.95 -12.97
C VAL A 48 13.35 -2.31 -13.67
N PHE A 49 12.67 -2.47 -14.79
CA PHE A 49 12.77 -3.70 -15.60
C PHE A 49 14.20 -3.98 -16.08
N ALA A 50 14.86 -2.96 -16.61
CA ALA A 50 16.26 -3.07 -17.03
C ALA A 50 17.20 -3.34 -15.85
N TRP A 51 17.00 -2.67 -14.72
CA TRP A 51 17.77 -2.84 -13.50
C TRP A 51 17.66 -4.26 -12.93
N ARG A 52 16.44 -4.80 -12.86
CA ARG A 52 16.20 -6.21 -12.49
C ARG A 52 16.95 -7.17 -13.39
N SER A 53 16.85 -6.97 -14.71
CA SER A 53 17.49 -7.86 -15.71
C SER A 53 19.02 -7.87 -15.61
N GLN A 54 19.61 -6.83 -15.00
CA GLN A 54 21.04 -6.70 -14.78
C GLN A 54 21.48 -7.22 -13.39
N GLY A 55 20.57 -7.75 -12.56
CA GLY A 55 20.87 -8.27 -11.23
C GLY A 55 21.08 -7.19 -10.17
N TYR A 56 20.32 -6.10 -10.24
CA TYR A 56 20.22 -5.03 -9.24
C TYR A 56 21.49 -4.17 -9.03
N PRO A 57 22.19 -3.73 -10.07
CA PRO A 57 23.43 -2.96 -9.91
C PRO A 57 23.18 -1.64 -9.18
N GLY A 58 24.09 -1.30 -8.25
CA GLY A 58 24.04 -0.05 -7.50
C GLY A 58 23.08 -0.03 -6.30
N ALA A 59 22.36 -1.12 -6.04
CA ALA A 59 21.64 -1.29 -4.77
C ALA A 59 22.61 -1.66 -3.64
N SER A 60 22.23 -1.39 -2.40
CA SER A 60 22.98 -1.79 -1.21
C SER A 60 23.08 -3.31 -1.10
N ALA A 61 24.09 -3.81 -0.40
CA ALA A 61 24.26 -5.25 -0.17
C ALA A 61 23.03 -5.85 0.53
N THR A 62 22.44 -5.11 1.46
CA THR A 62 21.20 -5.49 2.16
C THR A 62 20.03 -5.60 1.20
N SER A 63 19.83 -4.63 0.33
CA SER A 63 18.75 -4.63 -0.65
C SER A 63 18.88 -5.78 -1.64
N VAL A 64 20.09 -6.04 -2.15
CA VAL A 64 20.34 -7.17 -3.07
C VAL A 64 20.05 -8.50 -2.40
N ALA A 65 20.52 -8.71 -1.17
CA ALA A 65 20.27 -9.93 -0.40
C ALA A 65 18.78 -10.20 -0.22
N LEU A 66 18.01 -9.18 0.17
CA LEU A 66 16.56 -9.28 0.36
C LEU A 66 15.81 -9.50 -0.96
N LEU A 67 16.14 -8.78 -2.04
CA LEU A 67 15.50 -8.95 -3.34
C LEU A 67 15.71 -10.36 -3.90
N ARG A 68 16.93 -10.92 -3.76
CA ARG A 68 17.22 -12.30 -4.17
C ARG A 68 16.48 -13.31 -3.31
N TRP A 69 16.46 -13.12 -2.01
CA TRP A 69 15.69 -13.96 -1.11
C TRP A 69 14.21 -13.99 -1.50
N TRP A 70 13.57 -12.85 -1.65
CA TRP A 70 12.14 -12.78 -1.92
C TRP A 70 11.74 -13.27 -3.31
N PHE A 71 12.55 -13.01 -4.33
CA PHE A 71 12.11 -13.13 -5.71
C PHE A 71 12.93 -14.08 -6.58
N GLU A 72 14.04 -14.58 -6.08
CA GLU A 72 14.94 -15.46 -6.83
C GLU A 72 15.25 -16.79 -6.09
N THR A 73 14.79 -16.90 -4.82
CA THR A 73 14.91 -18.12 -4.01
C THR A 73 13.59 -18.88 -4.02
N ASP A 74 13.63 -20.19 -4.19
CA ASP A 74 12.47 -21.06 -4.05
C ASP A 74 12.09 -21.21 -2.58
N HIS A 75 10.82 -20.96 -2.26
CA HIS A 75 10.29 -21.08 -0.90
C HIS A 75 9.26 -22.19 -0.80
N LEU A 76 9.26 -22.87 0.33
CA LEU A 76 8.24 -23.85 0.72
C LEU A 76 7.59 -23.38 2.01
N LEU A 77 6.26 -23.38 2.05
CA LEU A 77 5.49 -23.14 3.26
C LEU A 77 4.86 -24.42 3.75
N GLU A 78 4.90 -24.62 5.06
CA GLU A 78 4.23 -25.74 5.73
C GLU A 78 2.74 -25.42 5.89
N ASN A 79 1.90 -26.28 5.37
CA ASN A 79 0.47 -26.23 5.53
C ASN A 79 0.02 -26.75 6.90
N ALA A 80 -1.22 -26.50 7.26
CA ALA A 80 -1.80 -26.96 8.54
C ALA A 80 -1.79 -28.48 8.73
N ASP A 81 -1.71 -29.25 7.63
CA ASP A 81 -1.60 -30.72 7.62
C ASP A 81 -0.16 -31.24 7.63
N GLY A 82 0.84 -30.35 7.72
CA GLY A 82 2.27 -30.68 7.69
C GLY A 82 2.83 -30.90 6.27
N SER A 83 2.02 -30.79 5.22
CA SER A 83 2.51 -30.82 3.84
C SER A 83 3.22 -29.52 3.47
N LEU A 84 4.17 -29.59 2.53
CA LEU A 84 4.88 -28.44 2.01
C LEU A 84 4.26 -27.99 0.68
N SER A 85 4.02 -26.70 0.51
CA SER A 85 3.57 -26.11 -0.74
C SER A 85 4.55 -25.03 -1.21
N PRO A 86 4.80 -24.93 -2.53
CA PRO A 86 5.61 -23.84 -3.08
C PRO A 86 4.96 -22.49 -2.79
N PHE A 87 5.80 -21.53 -2.42
CA PHE A 87 5.37 -20.14 -2.23
C PHE A 87 6.19 -19.21 -3.14
N GLN A 88 5.51 -18.27 -3.74
CA GLN A 88 6.14 -17.22 -4.54
C GLN A 88 5.32 -15.93 -4.41
N TYR A 89 6.01 -14.79 -4.35
CA TYR A 89 5.37 -13.49 -4.41
C TYR A 89 4.88 -13.20 -5.83
N TYR A 90 3.72 -12.55 -5.95
CA TYR A 90 3.20 -12.11 -7.24
C TYR A 90 4.12 -11.07 -7.89
N PHE A 91 4.14 -11.04 -9.22
CA PHE A 91 4.93 -10.05 -9.96
C PHE A 91 4.57 -8.61 -9.55
N ALA A 92 3.28 -8.31 -9.30
CA ALA A 92 2.84 -7.01 -8.82
C ALA A 92 3.49 -6.60 -7.49
N GLN A 93 3.68 -7.53 -6.57
CA GLN A 93 4.36 -7.28 -5.29
C GLN A 93 5.85 -7.06 -5.51
N ARG A 94 6.47 -7.86 -6.37
CA ARG A 94 7.87 -7.71 -6.77
C ARG A 94 8.12 -6.32 -7.38
N GLU A 95 7.35 -5.93 -8.41
CA GLU A 95 7.51 -4.65 -9.10
C GLU A 95 7.34 -3.46 -8.14
N ALA A 96 6.36 -3.54 -7.23
CA ALA A 96 6.13 -2.49 -6.24
C ALA A 96 7.33 -2.31 -5.30
N VAL A 97 7.85 -3.41 -4.74
CA VAL A 97 9.02 -3.39 -3.84
C VAL A 97 10.27 -2.95 -4.57
N GLU A 98 10.53 -3.50 -5.75
CA GLU A 98 11.67 -3.13 -6.59
C GLU A 98 11.67 -1.65 -6.97
N SER A 99 10.50 -1.07 -7.29
CA SER A 99 10.39 0.36 -7.62
C SER A 99 10.80 1.25 -6.46
N ILE A 100 10.40 0.93 -5.23
CA ILE A 100 10.77 1.69 -4.03
C ILE A 100 12.27 1.57 -3.75
N ILE A 101 12.79 0.34 -3.75
CA ILE A 101 14.22 0.10 -3.48
C ILE A 101 15.09 0.78 -4.54
N TRP A 102 14.72 0.69 -5.80
CA TRP A 102 15.45 1.32 -6.89
C TRP A 102 15.45 2.87 -6.78
N LEU A 103 14.30 3.46 -6.48
CA LEU A 103 14.20 4.90 -6.27
C LEU A 103 15.07 5.34 -5.08
N HIS A 104 15.06 4.57 -4.00
CA HIS A 104 15.82 4.89 -2.80
C HIS A 104 17.32 4.65 -2.97
N ASP A 105 17.74 3.44 -3.31
CA ASP A 105 19.16 3.04 -3.30
C ASP A 105 19.92 3.54 -4.52
N VAL A 106 19.31 3.38 -5.72
CA VAL A 106 20.01 3.63 -6.99
C VAL A 106 19.84 5.08 -7.44
N LYS A 107 18.60 5.57 -7.42
CA LYS A 107 18.30 6.93 -7.90
C LYS A 107 18.42 7.99 -6.82
N ARG A 108 18.47 7.57 -5.56
CA ARG A 108 18.54 8.46 -4.39
C ARG A 108 17.49 9.56 -4.45
N ALA A 109 16.29 9.20 -4.92
CA ALA A 109 15.16 10.09 -4.99
C ALA A 109 14.63 10.33 -3.56
N ARG A 110 14.76 11.54 -3.05
CA ARG A 110 14.44 11.90 -1.65
C ARG A 110 13.38 12.97 -1.56
N ASP A 111 13.09 13.63 -2.66
CA ASP A 111 12.14 14.72 -2.69
C ASP A 111 11.42 14.82 -4.04
N LYS A 112 10.52 15.80 -4.13
CA LYS A 112 9.75 16.10 -5.33
C LYS A 112 10.60 16.46 -6.56
N PHE A 113 11.75 17.09 -6.37
CA PHE A 113 12.62 17.48 -7.47
C PHE A 113 13.28 16.24 -8.09
N ASP A 114 13.62 15.28 -7.25
CA ASP A 114 14.15 14.00 -7.71
C ASP A 114 13.10 13.20 -8.49
N LEU A 115 11.83 13.21 -8.05
CA LEU A 115 10.75 12.51 -8.72
C LEU A 115 10.41 13.13 -10.09
N LEU A 116 10.53 14.45 -10.25
CA LEU A 116 10.28 15.12 -11.54
C LEU A 116 11.16 14.60 -12.68
N ARG A 117 12.35 14.04 -12.38
CA ARG A 117 13.23 13.43 -13.41
C ARG A 117 12.58 12.24 -14.11
N PHE A 118 11.54 11.66 -13.54
CA PHE A 118 10.81 10.51 -14.09
C PHE A 118 9.52 10.91 -14.80
N ASP A 119 9.16 12.20 -14.82
CA ASP A 119 7.99 12.64 -15.58
C ASP A 119 8.19 12.43 -17.08
N ALA A 120 7.42 11.51 -17.65
CA ALA A 120 7.42 11.23 -19.09
C ALA A 120 6.44 12.14 -19.84
N SER A 121 5.55 12.83 -19.14
CA SER A 121 4.50 13.67 -19.75
C SER A 121 4.91 15.13 -19.94
N GLY A 122 5.89 15.60 -19.16
CA GLY A 122 6.27 17.01 -19.09
C GLY A 122 5.21 17.91 -18.44
N ALA A 123 4.18 17.32 -17.84
CA ALA A 123 3.05 18.04 -17.24
C ALA A 123 3.14 18.19 -15.72
N VAL A 124 4.08 17.50 -15.07
CA VAL A 124 4.25 17.54 -13.62
C VAL A 124 5.08 18.77 -13.20
N SER A 125 4.58 19.49 -12.20
CA SER A 125 5.28 20.60 -11.58
C SER A 125 5.47 20.36 -10.07
N THR A 126 6.45 21.02 -9.47
CA THR A 126 6.70 20.94 -8.03
C THR A 126 5.51 21.38 -7.17
N GLY A 127 4.67 22.26 -7.69
CA GLY A 127 3.45 22.72 -7.01
C GLY A 127 2.35 21.67 -6.89
N MET A 128 2.49 20.53 -7.57
CA MET A 128 1.57 19.39 -7.43
C MET A 128 1.90 18.48 -6.25
N PHE A 129 3.05 18.67 -5.62
CA PHE A 129 3.47 17.94 -4.43
C PHE A 129 3.20 18.80 -3.19
N SER A 130 2.45 18.25 -2.26
CA SER A 130 2.06 18.97 -1.03
C SER A 130 3.02 18.75 0.13
N GLU A 131 3.93 17.79 0.00
CA GLU A 131 4.88 17.33 1.02
C GLU A 131 6.32 17.79 0.73
N ASP A 132 7.12 17.83 1.80
CA ASP A 132 8.57 18.12 1.76
C ASP A 132 9.41 16.95 2.30
N TRP A 133 8.84 15.73 2.32
CA TRP A 133 9.51 14.49 2.70
C TRP A 133 9.36 13.44 1.58
N PRO A 134 10.19 12.36 1.59
CA PRO A 134 10.08 11.28 0.60
C PRO A 134 8.70 10.60 0.71
N ARG A 135 7.89 10.71 -0.34
CA ARG A 135 6.57 10.09 -0.42
C ARG A 135 6.39 9.38 -1.75
N TYR A 136 5.98 8.13 -1.69
CA TYR A 136 5.72 7.30 -2.86
C TYR A 136 4.35 6.64 -2.76
N VAL A 137 3.64 6.57 -3.87
CA VAL A 137 2.33 5.94 -3.97
C VAL A 137 2.43 4.68 -4.83
N LEU A 138 1.96 3.56 -4.30
CA LEU A 138 1.86 2.28 -4.97
C LEU A 138 0.39 2.02 -5.31
N LYS A 139 0.05 2.11 -6.59
CA LYS A 139 -1.27 1.72 -7.06
C LYS A 139 -1.29 0.22 -7.32
N MET A 140 -2.07 -0.49 -6.53
CA MET A 140 -2.24 -1.94 -6.63
C MET A 140 -3.71 -2.32 -6.55
N ALA A 141 -4.16 -3.16 -7.46
CA ALA A 141 -5.53 -3.66 -7.46
C ALA A 141 -5.91 -4.28 -6.11
N THR A 142 -7.18 -4.15 -5.73
CA THR A 142 -7.71 -4.84 -4.55
C THR A 142 -7.51 -6.35 -4.70
N GLY A 143 -7.04 -7.03 -3.66
CA GLY A 143 -6.72 -8.46 -3.70
C GLY A 143 -5.30 -8.78 -4.21
N ALA A 144 -4.50 -7.81 -4.68
CA ALA A 144 -3.14 -8.04 -5.16
C ALA A 144 -2.09 -8.19 -4.02
N GLY A 145 -2.52 -8.23 -2.75
CA GLY A 145 -1.62 -8.47 -1.61
C GLY A 145 -0.86 -7.23 -1.16
N LYS A 146 -1.52 -6.06 -1.10
CA LYS A 146 -0.94 -4.79 -0.61
C LYS A 146 -0.23 -4.94 0.74
N THR A 147 -0.84 -5.62 1.70
CA THR A 147 -0.27 -5.82 3.05
C THR A 147 1.06 -6.57 3.02
N LYS A 148 1.23 -7.54 2.09
CA LYS A 148 2.51 -8.23 1.90
C LYS A 148 3.60 -7.28 1.38
N VAL A 149 3.26 -6.34 0.50
CA VAL A 149 4.21 -5.30 0.05
C VAL A 149 4.64 -4.42 1.22
N LEU A 150 3.69 -4.03 2.09
CA LEU A 150 4.03 -3.27 3.30
C LEU A 150 5.00 -4.05 4.21
N SER A 151 4.76 -5.35 4.45
CA SER A 151 5.67 -6.17 5.29
C SER A 151 7.07 -6.28 4.69
N LEU A 152 7.21 -6.47 3.38
CA LEU A 152 8.50 -6.51 2.70
C LEU A 152 9.25 -5.17 2.82
N LEU A 153 8.56 -4.05 2.63
CA LEU A 153 9.17 -2.72 2.73
C LEU A 153 9.53 -2.32 4.17
N ILE A 154 8.75 -2.76 5.16
CA ILE A 154 9.09 -2.61 6.58
C ILE A 154 10.34 -3.41 6.91
N ALA A 155 10.40 -4.68 6.52
CA ALA A 155 11.58 -5.51 6.72
C ALA A 155 12.81 -4.94 6.01
N TRP A 156 12.67 -4.48 4.77
CA TRP A 156 13.74 -3.81 4.05
C TRP A 156 14.25 -2.56 4.77
N SER A 157 13.36 -1.65 5.16
CA SER A 157 13.74 -0.43 5.86
C SER A 157 14.48 -0.74 7.17
N PHE A 158 13.97 -1.71 7.94
CA PHE A 158 14.57 -2.16 9.19
C PHE A 158 16.01 -2.67 8.98
N PHE A 159 16.21 -3.63 8.07
CA PHE A 159 17.52 -4.22 7.84
C PHE A 159 18.49 -3.28 7.14
N HIS A 160 17.98 -2.45 6.22
CA HIS A 160 18.81 -1.43 5.60
C HIS A 160 19.35 -0.45 6.65
N LYS A 161 18.50 -0.01 7.60
CA LYS A 161 18.94 0.84 8.71
C LYS A 161 19.87 0.13 9.67
N LEU A 162 19.72 -1.18 9.84
CA LEU A 162 20.55 -1.98 10.75
C LEU A 162 21.93 -2.27 10.16
N TYR A 163 22.02 -2.57 8.87
CA TYR A 163 23.24 -3.11 8.26
C TYR A 163 24.00 -2.12 7.36
N GLU A 164 23.35 -1.04 6.91
CA GLU A 164 24.01 -0.05 6.05
C GLU A 164 24.30 1.23 6.87
N ALA A 165 25.59 1.55 7.01
CA ALA A 165 26.05 2.64 7.87
C ALA A 165 25.46 4.02 7.48
N ASP A 166 25.30 4.27 6.17
CA ASP A 166 24.79 5.53 5.63
C ASP A 166 23.28 5.51 5.38
N SER A 167 22.55 4.57 5.99
CA SER A 167 21.11 4.43 5.78
C SER A 167 20.33 5.65 6.26
N THR A 168 19.50 6.17 5.38
CA THR A 168 18.55 7.25 5.70
C THR A 168 17.16 6.73 6.06
N LEU A 169 16.99 5.41 6.15
CA LEU A 169 15.74 4.75 6.52
C LEU A 169 15.56 4.67 8.03
N SER A 170 14.46 4.10 8.48
CA SER A 170 14.10 4.00 9.89
C SER A 170 13.86 2.54 10.31
N ARG A 171 13.96 2.30 11.62
CA ARG A 171 13.46 1.09 12.30
C ARG A 171 12.16 1.35 13.08
N ASN A 172 11.63 2.56 12.98
CA ASN A 172 10.36 2.92 13.60
C ASN A 172 9.33 3.20 12.51
N PHE A 173 8.17 2.58 12.63
CA PHE A 173 7.15 2.53 11.59
C PHE A 173 5.79 2.94 12.16
N LEU A 174 5.13 3.88 11.51
CA LEU A 174 3.74 4.22 11.75
C LEU A 174 2.87 3.63 10.62
N VAL A 175 2.07 2.64 10.95
CA VAL A 175 1.14 1.99 10.00
C VAL A 175 -0.26 2.52 10.28
N ILE A 176 -0.85 3.19 9.30
CA ILE A 176 -2.14 3.85 9.44
C ILE A 176 -3.19 3.14 8.60
N ALA A 177 -4.28 2.73 9.27
CA ALA A 177 -5.48 2.21 8.63
C ALA A 177 -6.55 3.31 8.51
N PRO A 178 -7.36 3.32 7.43
CA PRO A 178 -8.40 4.34 7.23
C PRO A 178 -9.56 4.22 8.23
N ASN A 179 -9.83 3.01 8.70
CA ASN A 179 -10.95 2.73 9.60
C ASN A 179 -10.68 1.52 10.48
N ILE A 180 -11.61 1.25 11.40
CA ILE A 180 -11.45 0.19 12.41
C ILE A 180 -11.48 -1.22 11.78
N ILE A 181 -12.21 -1.44 10.71
CA ILE A 181 -12.30 -2.75 10.04
C ILE A 181 -10.97 -3.12 9.39
N VAL A 182 -10.35 -2.15 8.70
CA VAL A 182 -9.01 -2.32 8.12
C VAL A 182 -7.96 -2.47 9.22
N LEU A 183 -8.11 -1.71 10.32
CA LEU A 183 -7.23 -1.83 11.49
C LEU A 183 -7.29 -3.24 12.09
N ASP A 184 -8.49 -3.81 12.29
CA ASP A 184 -8.66 -5.16 12.85
C ASP A 184 -8.04 -6.24 11.96
N ARG A 185 -8.15 -6.08 10.64
CA ARG A 185 -7.48 -6.96 9.67
C ARG A 185 -5.95 -6.85 9.79
N LEU A 186 -5.41 -5.63 9.78
CA LEU A 186 -3.97 -5.41 9.94
C LEU A 186 -3.48 -5.90 11.32
N ARG A 187 -4.29 -5.71 12.36
CA ARG A 187 -4.00 -6.24 13.70
C ARG A 187 -3.83 -7.76 13.67
N ALA A 188 -4.70 -8.49 13.00
CA ALA A 188 -4.59 -9.95 12.88
C ALA A 188 -3.30 -10.38 12.16
N ASP A 189 -2.90 -9.63 11.11
CA ASP A 189 -1.68 -9.90 10.35
C ASP A 189 -0.40 -9.56 11.14
N PHE A 190 -0.41 -8.45 11.89
CA PHE A 190 0.77 -7.96 12.63
C PHE A 190 0.89 -8.54 14.04
N ASP A 191 -0.19 -9.09 14.63
CA ASP A 191 -0.17 -9.66 15.97
C ASP A 191 0.90 -10.75 16.10
N GLY A 192 1.78 -10.59 17.11
CA GLY A 192 2.94 -11.47 17.28
C GLY A 192 3.93 -11.41 16.12
N LEU A 193 3.88 -10.36 15.30
CA LEU A 193 4.70 -10.17 14.09
C LEU A 193 4.53 -11.30 13.05
N LYS A 194 3.39 -11.99 13.06
CA LYS A 194 3.12 -13.18 12.23
C LYS A 194 3.37 -12.94 10.75
N ILE A 195 3.00 -11.78 10.23
CA ILE A 195 3.18 -11.43 8.82
C ILE A 195 4.63 -11.51 8.35
N PHE A 196 5.60 -11.34 9.26
CA PHE A 196 7.02 -11.41 8.95
C PHE A 196 7.60 -12.83 9.04
N PHE A 197 6.97 -13.71 9.82
CA PHE A 197 7.48 -15.06 10.07
C PHE A 197 6.72 -16.16 9.36
N ASN A 198 5.44 -15.96 9.05
CA ASN A 198 4.61 -16.96 8.36
C ASN A 198 4.90 -17.02 6.85
N ASP A 199 5.22 -15.87 6.25
CA ASP A 199 5.70 -15.78 4.87
C ASP A 199 7.24 -15.67 4.86
N PRO A 200 7.92 -15.95 3.75
CA PRO A 200 9.39 -15.85 3.64
C PRO A 200 9.84 -14.38 3.53
N VAL A 201 9.35 -13.51 4.42
CA VAL A 201 9.74 -12.10 4.51
C VAL A 201 11.15 -11.97 5.05
N LEU A 202 11.47 -12.74 6.10
CA LEU A 202 12.78 -12.74 6.73
C LEU A 202 13.63 -13.87 6.15
N PRO A 203 14.84 -13.58 5.65
CA PRO A 203 15.78 -14.62 5.30
C PRO A 203 16.14 -15.48 6.51
N ASP A 204 16.54 -16.72 6.25
CA ASP A 204 17.04 -17.58 7.30
C ASP A 204 18.38 -17.06 7.83
N ASN A 205 18.67 -17.35 9.09
CA ASN A 205 19.95 -17.01 9.70
C ASN A 205 21.08 -17.70 8.94
N GLY A 206 22.14 -16.95 8.65
CA GLY A 206 23.26 -17.40 7.81
C GLY A 206 23.14 -17.00 6.33
N HIS A 207 21.98 -16.59 5.84
CA HIS A 207 21.84 -16.06 4.49
C HIS A 207 22.73 -14.82 4.32
N GLU A 208 23.59 -14.81 3.30
CA GLU A 208 24.57 -13.74 3.07
C GLU A 208 25.38 -13.36 4.34
N GLY A 209 25.59 -14.34 5.24
CA GLY A 209 26.39 -14.18 6.46
C GLY A 209 25.76 -13.36 7.59
N ARG A 210 24.46 -13.14 7.56
CA ARG A 210 23.72 -12.34 8.56
C ARG A 210 22.71 -13.18 9.35
N ASN A 211 22.33 -12.70 10.55
CA ASN A 211 21.38 -13.37 11.43
C ASN A 211 19.98 -12.71 11.32
N TRP A 212 19.41 -12.75 10.14
CA TRP A 212 18.20 -12.00 9.79
C TRP A 212 17.04 -12.17 10.77
N ARG A 213 16.75 -13.42 11.18
CA ARG A 213 15.63 -13.71 12.08
C ARG A 213 15.92 -13.27 13.50
N ASP A 214 17.13 -13.44 13.98
CA ASP A 214 17.53 -13.07 15.35
C ASP A 214 17.69 -11.55 15.50
N ASP A 215 18.16 -10.88 14.45
CA ASP A 215 18.36 -9.44 14.42
C ASP A 215 17.05 -8.66 14.20
N PHE A 216 15.99 -9.33 13.71
CA PHE A 216 14.69 -8.70 13.49
C PHE A 216 13.92 -8.54 14.79
N GLN A 217 14.19 -7.45 15.50
CA GLN A 217 13.58 -7.17 16.79
C GLN A 217 12.72 -5.90 16.72
N LEU A 218 11.41 -6.09 16.61
CA LEU A 218 10.42 -5.02 16.58
C LEU A 218 9.44 -5.17 17.76
N THR A 219 9.03 -4.05 18.33
CA THR A 219 7.93 -3.99 19.28
C THR A 219 6.69 -3.48 18.58
N LEU A 220 5.59 -4.24 18.64
CA LEU A 220 4.30 -3.82 18.13
C LEU A 220 3.52 -3.07 19.20
N HIS A 221 3.09 -1.86 18.86
CA HIS A 221 2.19 -1.02 19.60
C HIS A 221 0.89 -0.90 18.83
N ILE A 222 -0.22 -1.28 19.42
CA ILE A 222 -1.53 -1.21 18.79
C ILE A 222 -2.34 -0.16 19.53
N GLN A 223 -2.74 0.86 18.84
CA GLN A 223 -3.65 1.95 19.20
C GLN A 223 -3.78 2.25 20.71
N ASP A 224 -4.45 1.39 21.49
CA ASP A 224 -4.71 1.57 22.93
C ASP A 224 -3.77 0.73 23.81
N ASP A 225 -2.91 -0.11 23.23
CA ASP A 225 -1.92 -0.94 23.94
C ASP A 225 -0.51 -0.48 23.57
N VAL A 226 -0.16 0.71 24.04
CA VAL A 226 1.18 1.25 23.82
C VAL A 226 2.11 0.74 24.91
N ARG A 227 3.12 -0.03 24.48
CA ARG A 227 4.18 -0.55 25.32
C ARG A 227 5.34 0.43 25.41
N VAL A 228 6.27 0.17 26.26
CA VAL A 228 7.52 0.94 26.32
C VAL A 228 8.23 0.84 24.97
N THR A 229 8.53 1.98 24.34
CA THR A 229 9.29 2.03 23.09
C THR A 229 10.68 1.45 23.29
N ARG A 230 11.17 0.70 22.31
CA ARG A 230 12.51 0.11 22.35
C ARG A 230 13.42 0.81 21.36
N GLU A 231 14.68 0.94 21.72
CA GLU A 231 15.72 1.51 20.85
C GLU A 231 15.94 0.67 19.57
N VAL A 232 15.64 -0.64 19.62
CA VAL A 232 15.87 -1.55 18.51
C VAL A 232 14.95 -1.28 17.33
N GLY A 233 13.64 -1.07 17.58
CA GLY A 233 12.66 -0.71 16.58
C GLY A 233 11.21 -0.89 17.03
N ASN A 234 10.31 -0.15 16.43
CA ASN A 234 8.90 -0.11 16.82
C ASN A 234 7.97 -0.07 15.61
N ILE A 235 6.83 -0.76 15.71
CA ILE A 235 5.69 -0.61 14.79
C ILE A 235 4.52 -0.03 15.59
N PHE A 236 4.02 1.11 15.17
CA PHE A 236 2.81 1.73 15.70
C PHE A 236 1.67 1.51 14.71
N LEU A 237 0.72 0.66 15.08
CA LEU A 237 -0.45 0.36 14.28
C LEU A 237 -1.66 1.11 14.81
N THR A 238 -2.24 1.98 14.01
CA THR A 238 -3.35 2.84 14.42
C THR A 238 -4.34 3.10 13.30
N ASN A 239 -5.51 3.58 13.67
CA ASN A 239 -6.39 4.23 12.70
C ASN A 239 -6.17 5.75 12.70
N ILE A 240 -6.64 6.38 11.64
CA ILE A 240 -6.43 7.82 11.42
C ILE A 240 -7.00 8.69 12.54
N HIS A 241 -8.13 8.33 13.13
CA HIS A 241 -8.79 9.14 14.15
C HIS A 241 -7.97 9.30 15.43
N ARG A 242 -6.97 8.43 15.66
CA ARG A 242 -6.10 8.48 16.84
C ARG A 242 -4.79 9.24 16.59
N VAL A 243 -4.52 9.63 15.35
CA VAL A 243 -3.33 10.42 14.99
C VAL A 243 -3.60 11.93 15.10
N PHE A 244 -4.88 12.32 15.22
CA PHE A 244 -5.27 13.72 15.39
C PHE A 244 -4.81 14.28 16.73
N MET A 245 -4.44 15.55 16.72
CA MET A 245 -4.19 16.28 17.97
C MET A 245 -5.51 16.59 18.69
N THR A 246 -5.44 16.56 20.01
CA THR A 246 -6.54 16.88 20.94
C THR A 246 -7.11 18.30 20.80
N ASP A 247 -6.50 19.18 20.02
CA ASP A 247 -6.91 20.57 19.85
C ASP A 247 -7.73 20.86 18.57
N VAL A 248 -8.01 19.84 17.77
CA VAL A 248 -8.92 19.96 16.62
C VAL A 248 -10.24 19.35 17.05
N GLU A 249 -11.31 20.18 17.11
CA GLU A 249 -12.69 19.70 17.24
C GLU A 249 -12.88 18.48 16.32
N GLU A 250 -13.37 17.37 16.88
CA GLU A 250 -13.66 16.18 16.08
C GLU A 250 -14.43 16.62 14.84
N PRO A 251 -13.94 16.31 13.62
CA PRO A 251 -14.73 16.60 12.46
C PRO A 251 -16.03 15.80 12.60
N THR A 252 -17.12 16.48 12.76
CA THR A 252 -18.44 15.88 12.65
C THR A 252 -18.50 15.23 11.28
N LEU A 253 -18.56 13.91 11.26
CA LEU A 253 -18.66 13.10 10.04
C LEU A 253 -20.05 13.30 9.43
N GLU A 254 -20.30 14.48 8.91
CA GLU A 254 -21.43 14.83 8.05
C GLU A 254 -21.04 14.73 6.57
N ASP A 255 -20.00 13.96 6.23
CA ASP A 255 -19.66 13.72 4.84
C ASP A 255 -20.50 12.56 4.30
N ASP A 256 -21.50 12.90 3.51
CA ASP A 256 -22.39 11.97 2.79
C ASP A 256 -21.60 11.01 1.89
N ASP A 257 -20.40 11.36 1.46
CA ASP A 257 -19.51 10.52 0.64
C ASP A 257 -18.95 9.30 1.39
N LEU A 258 -18.79 9.37 2.71
CA LEU A 258 -18.43 8.22 3.54
C LEU A 258 -19.61 7.26 3.75
N ARG A 259 -20.84 7.76 3.66
CA ARG A 259 -22.06 6.94 3.75
C ARG A 259 -22.25 6.02 2.56
N ASP A 260 -21.92 6.47 1.37
CA ASP A 260 -22.08 5.68 0.14
C ASP A 260 -20.95 4.66 -0.05
N TYR A 261 -19.77 4.91 0.47
CA TYR A 261 -18.64 3.99 0.33
C TYR A 261 -18.67 2.84 1.33
N PHE A 262 -19.18 3.07 2.53
CA PHE A 262 -19.40 2.02 3.50
C PHE A 262 -20.87 1.65 3.50
N LEU A 263 -21.14 0.39 3.24
CA LEU A 263 -22.38 -0.33 3.50
C LEU A 263 -22.84 -0.19 4.97
N SER A 264 -22.85 1.03 5.52
CA SER A 264 -23.24 1.28 6.90
C SER A 264 -24.67 0.83 7.17
N ASP A 265 -25.53 0.86 6.14
CA ASP A 265 -26.87 0.31 6.18
C ASP A 265 -26.89 -1.23 6.24
N ALA A 266 -25.77 -1.91 5.90
CA ALA A 266 -25.68 -3.36 5.90
C ALA A 266 -25.26 -3.98 7.24
N PHE A 267 -24.60 -3.20 8.10
CA PHE A 267 -24.00 -3.72 9.34
C PHE A 267 -24.60 -3.17 10.63
N GLY A 268 -25.68 -2.39 10.56
CA GLY A 268 -26.38 -1.86 11.72
C GLY A 268 -25.70 -0.64 12.38
N GLU A 269 -26.33 -0.08 13.44
CA GLU A 269 -25.77 1.03 14.20
C GLU A 269 -24.40 0.70 14.79
N LYS A 270 -23.48 1.68 14.71
CA LYS A 270 -22.15 1.60 15.33
C LYS A 270 -22.27 1.08 16.76
N PRO A 271 -21.49 0.03 17.13
CA PRO A 271 -21.35 -0.28 18.55
C PRO A 271 -20.83 0.98 19.26
N LYS A 272 -21.50 1.42 20.28
CA LYS A 272 -21.01 2.50 21.15
C LYS A 272 -19.74 2.00 21.79
N GLY A 273 -18.57 2.36 21.24
CA GLY A 273 -17.28 2.03 21.77
C GLY A 273 -17.18 2.61 23.18
N LYS A 274 -16.84 1.78 24.17
CA LYS A 274 -16.38 2.26 25.46
C LYS A 274 -15.12 3.09 25.19
N THR A 275 -15.17 4.36 25.43
CA THR A 275 -14.02 5.23 25.62
C THR A 275 -13.30 4.72 26.88
N THR A 276 -12.29 3.89 26.70
CA THR A 276 -11.35 3.61 27.78
C THR A 276 -10.38 4.79 27.82
N ASP A 277 -10.35 5.49 28.95
CA ASP A 277 -9.37 6.51 29.30
C ASP A 277 -7.95 5.90 29.33
N SER A 278 -7.31 5.63 28.22
CA SER A 278 -5.88 5.40 28.19
C SER A 278 -5.20 6.73 27.84
N LYS A 279 -4.60 7.33 28.85
CA LYS A 279 -3.93 8.64 28.80
C LYS A 279 -2.61 8.65 28.00
N THR A 280 -2.32 7.65 27.21
CA THR A 280 -1.10 7.60 26.41
C THR A 280 -1.45 7.95 24.98
N ASP A 281 -1.18 9.17 24.57
CA ASP A 281 -1.38 9.63 23.20
C ASP A 281 -0.30 9.03 22.29
N LEU A 282 -0.70 8.11 21.41
CA LEU A 282 0.19 7.53 20.41
C LEU A 282 0.85 8.63 19.56
N GLY A 283 0.13 9.70 19.30
CA GLY A 283 0.64 10.85 18.57
C GLY A 283 1.78 11.55 19.31
N GLU A 284 1.76 11.63 20.64
CA GLU A 284 2.86 12.17 21.43
C GLU A 284 4.08 11.28 21.34
N ILE A 285 3.92 9.96 21.49
CA ILE A 285 5.03 9.00 21.42
C ILE A 285 5.72 9.04 20.06
N VAL A 286 4.94 9.04 18.97
CA VAL A 286 5.48 9.10 17.62
C VAL A 286 6.26 10.37 17.36
N ARG A 287 5.88 11.48 17.99
CA ARG A 287 6.58 12.78 17.88
C ARG A 287 7.89 12.86 18.68
N GLU A 288 8.12 11.92 19.58
CA GLU A 288 9.39 11.80 20.32
C GLU A 288 10.44 10.97 19.56
N ILE A 289 10.07 10.33 18.45
CA ILE A 289 10.96 9.48 17.66
C ILE A 289 11.77 10.33 16.69
N GLU A 290 13.09 10.12 16.63
CA GLU A 290 13.98 10.88 15.75
C GLU A 290 13.81 10.54 14.26
N GLU A 291 13.57 9.28 13.94
CA GLU A 291 13.40 8.80 12.57
C GLU A 291 12.17 7.90 12.47
N LEU A 292 11.25 8.26 11.57
CA LEU A 292 9.98 7.56 11.37
C LEU A 292 9.71 7.29 9.89
N ALA A 293 9.26 6.09 9.56
CA ALA A 293 8.66 5.77 8.28
C ALA A 293 7.14 5.60 8.44
N VAL A 294 6.37 6.17 7.52
CA VAL A 294 4.90 6.13 7.53
C VAL A 294 4.40 5.22 6.42
N PHE A 295 3.50 4.31 6.75
CA PHE A 295 2.85 3.39 5.83
C PHE A 295 1.34 3.54 5.90
N ASN A 296 0.71 3.90 4.79
CA ASN A 296 -0.73 4.10 4.73
C ASN A 296 -1.38 3.00 3.87
N ASP A 297 -2.28 2.22 4.47
CA ASP A 297 -3.14 1.31 3.71
C ASP A 297 -4.40 2.07 3.27
N GLU A 298 -4.90 1.76 2.08
CA GLU A 298 -6.03 2.42 1.42
C GLU A 298 -5.90 3.96 1.39
N ALA A 299 -4.73 4.42 0.97
CA ALA A 299 -4.31 5.82 1.05
C ALA A 299 -5.13 6.81 0.20
N HIS A 300 -6.11 6.35 -0.58
CA HIS A 300 -7.03 7.23 -1.30
C HIS A 300 -7.86 8.14 -0.37
N HIS A 301 -7.92 7.82 0.91
CA HIS A 301 -8.50 8.70 1.93
C HIS A 301 -7.59 9.88 2.34
N ILE A 302 -6.32 9.92 1.93
CA ILE A 302 -5.34 10.98 2.29
C ILE A 302 -5.30 12.13 1.26
N HIS A 303 -6.04 12.04 0.21
CA HIS A 303 -5.85 12.80 -1.03
C HIS A 303 -6.24 14.28 -0.98
N ASN A 304 -6.81 14.75 0.10
CA ASN A 304 -7.11 16.17 0.24
C ASN A 304 -6.18 16.81 1.29
N PRO A 305 -5.30 17.76 0.91
CA PRO A 305 -4.44 18.47 1.87
C PRO A 305 -5.19 19.21 2.98
N LYS A 306 -6.50 19.43 2.78
CA LYS A 306 -7.38 20.01 3.81
C LYS A 306 -7.90 18.98 4.80
N MET A 307 -7.78 17.68 4.47
CA MET A 307 -8.24 16.62 5.37
C MET A 307 -7.30 16.45 6.55
N ALA A 308 -7.88 16.08 7.65
CA ALA A 308 -7.22 15.88 8.92
C ALA A 308 -6.06 14.87 8.82
N TRP A 309 -6.18 13.85 7.96
CA TRP A 309 -5.14 12.84 7.78
C TRP A 309 -3.81 13.42 7.25
N PHE A 310 -3.85 14.15 6.13
CA PHE A 310 -2.64 14.78 5.59
C PHE A 310 -2.04 15.77 6.58
N LYS A 311 -2.89 16.60 7.21
CA LYS A 311 -2.46 17.56 8.24
C LYS A 311 -1.78 16.89 9.42
N SER A 312 -2.26 15.72 9.85
CA SER A 312 -1.66 14.99 10.96
C SER A 312 -0.25 14.49 10.63
N ILE A 313 -0.02 13.95 9.42
CA ILE A 313 1.32 13.54 8.98
C ILE A 313 2.23 14.77 8.85
N GLN A 314 1.72 15.87 8.30
CA GLN A 314 2.46 17.13 8.19
C GLN A 314 2.82 17.69 9.57
N ASP A 315 1.92 17.62 10.53
CA ASP A 315 2.15 18.06 11.91
C ASP A 315 3.21 17.19 12.60
N ILE A 316 3.14 15.86 12.44
CA ILE A 316 4.18 14.95 12.91
C ILE A 316 5.53 15.35 12.30
N HIS A 317 5.60 15.56 11.00
CA HIS A 317 6.83 15.98 10.32
C HIS A 317 7.40 17.28 10.88
N HIS A 318 6.56 18.31 11.01
CA HIS A 318 7.00 19.60 11.54
C HIS A 318 7.50 19.50 12.99
N LYS A 319 6.84 18.73 13.84
CA LYS A 319 7.27 18.52 15.23
C LYS A 319 8.56 17.73 15.31
N MET A 320 8.73 16.71 14.47
CA MET A 320 9.98 15.97 14.38
C MET A 320 11.14 16.90 13.96
N LEU A 321 10.94 17.75 12.94
CA LEU A 321 11.96 18.69 12.49
C LEU A 321 12.38 19.66 13.60
N GLN A 322 11.47 20.10 14.49
CA GLN A 322 11.80 20.95 15.64
C GLN A 322 12.73 20.26 16.65
N LYS A 323 12.77 18.92 16.64
CA LYS A 323 13.60 18.07 17.50
C LYS A 323 14.76 17.40 16.74
N GLU A 324 15.14 17.95 15.58
CA GLU A 324 16.17 17.38 14.69
C GLU A 324 15.84 15.98 14.15
N GLY A 325 14.59 15.51 14.33
CA GLY A 325 14.07 14.29 13.77
C GLY A 325 13.50 14.48 12.35
N ARG A 326 13.10 13.40 11.70
CA ARG A 326 12.56 13.45 10.33
C ARG A 326 11.65 12.29 9.99
N LEU A 327 10.70 12.54 9.09
CA LEU A 327 10.07 11.47 8.32
C LEU A 327 11.06 10.99 7.25
N THR A 328 11.45 9.74 7.34
CA THR A 328 12.44 9.14 6.43
C THR A 328 11.81 8.67 5.13
N LEU A 329 10.55 8.23 5.19
CA LEU A 329 9.83 7.65 4.08
C LEU A 329 8.32 7.64 4.37
N GLN A 330 7.51 7.95 3.37
CA GLN A 330 6.07 7.67 3.38
C GLN A 330 5.73 6.78 2.19
N ILE A 331 5.07 5.65 2.47
CA ILE A 331 4.54 4.73 1.46
C ILE A 331 3.01 4.70 1.56
N ASP A 332 2.37 5.09 0.49
CA ASP A 332 0.92 5.06 0.35
C ASP A 332 0.53 3.91 -0.58
N VAL A 333 -0.28 2.97 -0.10
CA VAL A 333 -0.76 1.85 -0.92
C VAL A 333 -2.25 1.98 -1.13
N THR A 334 -2.70 1.95 -2.38
CA THR A 334 -4.12 2.10 -2.71
C THR A 334 -4.46 1.48 -4.07
N ALA A 335 -5.71 1.11 -4.26
CA ALA A 335 -6.22 0.70 -5.57
C ALA A 335 -6.63 1.91 -6.45
N THR A 336 -6.93 3.06 -5.85
CA THR A 336 -7.50 4.24 -6.49
C THR A 336 -6.77 5.52 -6.09
N PRO A 337 -5.54 5.79 -6.59
CA PRO A 337 -4.74 6.94 -6.20
C PRO A 337 -5.25 8.23 -6.88
N ARG A 338 -6.43 8.70 -6.49
CA ARG A 338 -7.06 9.87 -7.07
C ARG A 338 -7.51 10.84 -5.99
N HIS A 339 -7.36 12.13 -6.29
CA HIS A 339 -7.97 13.23 -5.55
C HIS A 339 -9.49 13.30 -5.83
N ASP A 340 -10.24 13.99 -4.99
CA ASP A 340 -11.68 14.26 -5.19
C ASP A 340 -11.95 14.94 -6.55
N SER A 341 -11.00 15.73 -7.04
CA SER A 341 -11.03 16.33 -8.38
C SER A 341 -10.89 15.32 -9.53
N GLY A 342 -10.62 14.03 -9.23
CA GLY A 342 -10.34 12.98 -10.19
C GLY A 342 -8.88 12.94 -10.70
N ALA A 343 -8.03 13.91 -10.31
CA ALA A 343 -6.62 13.90 -10.66
C ALA A 343 -5.87 12.76 -9.96
N ILE A 344 -4.93 12.13 -10.65
CA ILE A 344 -4.09 11.05 -10.10
C ILE A 344 -3.03 11.66 -9.16
N PHE A 345 -2.69 10.94 -8.08
CA PHE A 345 -1.57 11.30 -7.22
C PHE A 345 -0.26 11.29 -8.02
N VAL A 346 0.39 12.45 -8.11
CA VAL A 346 1.64 12.61 -8.89
C VAL A 346 2.78 11.74 -8.36
N GLN A 347 2.75 11.40 -7.07
CA GLN A 347 3.72 10.54 -6.39
C GLN A 347 3.58 9.05 -6.76
N THR A 348 2.66 8.68 -7.65
CA THR A 348 2.46 7.28 -8.05
C THR A 348 3.67 6.79 -8.84
N VAL A 349 4.37 5.80 -8.28
CA VAL A 349 5.61 5.25 -8.83
C VAL A 349 5.46 3.82 -9.35
N CYS A 350 4.40 3.12 -8.96
CA CYS A 350 4.04 1.79 -9.45
C CYS A 350 2.54 1.74 -9.73
N ASP A 351 2.14 1.09 -10.83
CA ASP A 351 0.75 0.92 -11.24
C ASP A 351 0.48 -0.52 -11.68
N TYR A 352 -0.29 -1.24 -10.86
CA TYR A 352 -0.84 -2.56 -11.20
C TYR A 352 -2.37 -2.49 -11.19
N PRO A 353 -2.99 -2.22 -12.35
CA PRO A 353 -4.43 -2.01 -12.46
C PRO A 353 -5.21 -3.30 -12.35
N LEU A 354 -6.51 -3.20 -12.02
CA LEU A 354 -7.43 -4.33 -11.88
C LEU A 354 -7.47 -5.22 -13.13
N VAL A 355 -7.34 -4.64 -14.32
CA VAL A 355 -7.34 -5.37 -15.57
C VAL A 355 -6.16 -6.35 -15.64
N GLU A 356 -4.96 -5.93 -15.29
CA GLU A 356 -3.79 -6.81 -15.23
C GLU A 356 -3.96 -7.90 -14.16
N ALA A 357 -4.49 -7.53 -12.99
CA ALA A 357 -4.75 -8.48 -11.91
C ALA A 357 -5.74 -9.59 -12.31
N ILE A 358 -6.76 -9.24 -13.10
CA ILE A 358 -7.71 -10.21 -13.66
C ILE A 358 -7.02 -11.10 -14.70
N HIS A 359 -6.27 -10.53 -15.63
CA HIS A 359 -5.59 -11.28 -16.68
C HIS A 359 -4.51 -12.23 -16.15
N GLN A 360 -3.88 -11.89 -15.03
CA GLN A 360 -2.91 -12.74 -14.33
C GLN A 360 -3.57 -13.70 -13.30
N TYR A 361 -4.89 -13.77 -13.24
CA TYR A 361 -5.64 -14.60 -12.27
C TYR A 361 -5.33 -14.29 -10.78
N VAL A 362 -4.79 -13.13 -10.49
CA VAL A 362 -4.60 -12.64 -9.10
C VAL A 362 -5.95 -12.28 -8.49
N VAL A 363 -6.84 -11.72 -9.32
CA VAL A 363 -8.22 -11.35 -8.93
C VAL A 363 -9.20 -12.05 -9.84
N LYS A 364 -10.30 -12.54 -9.28
CA LYS A 364 -11.37 -13.18 -10.03
C LYS A 364 -11.97 -12.22 -11.07
N HIS A 365 -12.26 -12.73 -12.23
CA HIS A 365 -12.99 -11.97 -13.25
C HIS A 365 -14.39 -11.62 -12.73
N PRO A 366 -14.78 -10.34 -12.72
CA PRO A 366 -16.13 -9.96 -12.31
C PRO A 366 -17.15 -10.48 -13.34
N VAL A 367 -18.13 -11.22 -12.86
CA VAL A 367 -19.27 -11.63 -13.69
C VAL A 367 -20.28 -10.50 -13.66
N LEU A 368 -20.55 -9.94 -14.82
CA LEU A 368 -21.58 -8.92 -14.98
C LEU A 368 -22.82 -9.54 -15.62
N PRO A 369 -24.01 -9.25 -15.10
CA PRO A 369 -25.23 -9.72 -15.72
C PRO A 369 -25.35 -9.16 -17.15
N ASP A 370 -25.89 -9.96 -18.07
CA ASP A 370 -26.18 -9.52 -19.43
C ASP A 370 -27.20 -8.37 -19.46
N ALA A 371 -27.42 -7.78 -20.64
CA ALA A 371 -28.32 -6.65 -20.77
C ALA A 371 -29.77 -6.99 -20.39
N ALA A 372 -30.23 -8.23 -20.68
CA ALA A 372 -31.58 -8.68 -20.37
C ALA A 372 -31.75 -8.92 -18.85
N SER A 373 -30.76 -9.52 -18.20
CA SER A 373 -30.73 -9.73 -16.75
C SER A 373 -30.63 -8.37 -16.00
N ARG A 374 -29.79 -7.45 -16.47
CA ARG A 374 -29.71 -6.09 -15.90
C ARG A 374 -31.02 -5.32 -15.97
N ALA A 375 -31.78 -5.48 -17.05
CA ALA A 375 -33.10 -4.85 -17.21
C ALA A 375 -34.14 -5.35 -16.19
N LYS A 376 -33.92 -6.53 -15.62
CA LYS A 376 -34.80 -7.11 -14.58
C LYS A 376 -34.40 -6.70 -13.16
N LEU A 377 -33.19 -6.23 -12.97
CA LEU A 377 -32.70 -5.84 -11.64
C LEU A 377 -33.44 -4.61 -11.12
N ARG A 378 -34.04 -4.74 -9.95
CA ARG A 378 -34.80 -3.66 -9.30
C ARG A 378 -34.11 -3.28 -8.01
N LYS A 379 -34.00 -1.97 -7.79
CA LYS A 379 -33.59 -1.40 -6.52
C LYS A 379 -34.83 -0.95 -5.78
N LEU A 380 -35.25 -1.72 -4.79
CA LEU A 380 -36.44 -1.39 -3.99
C LEU A 380 -36.12 -0.23 -3.03
N LYS A 381 -37.09 0.65 -2.82
CA LYS A 381 -36.99 1.72 -1.82
C LYS A 381 -37.34 1.18 -0.43
N THR A 382 -36.42 0.47 0.18
CA THR A 382 -36.55 -0.05 1.56
C THR A 382 -35.26 0.17 2.32
N ALA A 383 -35.32 0.27 3.64
CA ALA A 383 -34.16 0.38 4.52
C ALA A 383 -33.45 -0.97 4.73
N ILE A 384 -34.13 -2.08 4.46
CA ILE A 384 -33.55 -3.42 4.64
C ILE A 384 -32.70 -3.75 3.41
N PHE A 385 -31.39 -4.00 3.62
CA PHE A 385 -30.43 -4.25 2.55
C PHE A 385 -30.80 -5.50 1.70
N SER A 386 -31.14 -6.61 2.33
CA SER A 386 -31.53 -7.84 1.63
C SER A 386 -32.71 -7.62 0.70
N ASP A 387 -33.71 -6.87 1.13
CA ASP A 387 -34.91 -6.58 0.33
C ASP A 387 -34.59 -5.59 -0.80
N LYS A 388 -33.75 -4.58 -0.50
CA LYS A 388 -33.32 -3.56 -1.46
C LYS A 388 -32.62 -4.13 -2.67
N TYR A 389 -31.83 -5.18 -2.45
CA TYR A 389 -30.98 -5.81 -3.46
C TYR A 389 -31.32 -7.29 -3.71
N ALA A 390 -32.55 -7.71 -3.38
CA ALA A 390 -32.97 -9.12 -3.52
C ALA A 390 -32.72 -9.69 -4.90
N ASP A 391 -33.05 -8.96 -5.97
CA ASP A 391 -32.86 -9.40 -7.36
C ASP A 391 -31.35 -9.52 -7.70
N TYR A 392 -30.50 -8.65 -7.17
CA TYR A 392 -29.03 -8.71 -7.34
C TYR A 392 -28.42 -9.90 -6.61
N LEU A 393 -28.88 -10.17 -5.39
CA LEU A 393 -28.42 -11.31 -4.59
C LEU A 393 -28.85 -12.64 -5.24
N ALA A 394 -30.10 -12.72 -5.71
CA ALA A 394 -30.60 -13.92 -6.40
C ALA A 394 -29.79 -14.21 -7.66
N LEU A 395 -29.54 -13.20 -8.49
CA LEU A 395 -28.73 -13.35 -9.70
C LEU A 395 -27.29 -13.76 -9.38
N GLY A 396 -26.67 -13.14 -8.36
CA GLY A 396 -25.32 -13.49 -7.93
C GLY A 396 -25.19 -14.93 -7.44
N VAL A 397 -26.21 -15.46 -6.76
CA VAL A 397 -26.24 -16.86 -6.33
C VAL A 397 -26.45 -17.81 -7.54
N GLU A 398 -27.24 -17.41 -8.52
CA GLU A 398 -27.48 -18.21 -9.74
C GLU A 398 -26.20 -18.31 -10.58
N GLU A 399 -25.49 -17.21 -10.77
CA GLU A 399 -24.22 -17.18 -11.50
C GLU A 399 -23.06 -17.90 -10.75
N TRP A 400 -23.16 -18.02 -9.43
CA TRP A 400 -22.16 -18.72 -8.63
C TRP A 400 -22.30 -20.25 -8.69
N ARG A 401 -23.48 -20.77 -8.94
CA ARG A 401 -23.76 -22.22 -9.09
C ARG A 401 -23.29 -22.78 -10.43
#